data_9580687ed8f79166f1a959b4488b7ecc
#
_entry.id   9580687ed8f79166f1a959b4488b7ecc
#
_cell.length_a   1.000
_cell.length_b   1.000
_cell.length_c   1.000
_cell.angle_alpha   90.00
_cell.angle_beta   90.00
_cell.angle_gamma   90.00
#
_symmetry.space_group_name_H-M   'P 1'
#
loop_
_entity.id
_entity.type
_entity.pdbx_description
1 polymer ?
#
loop_
_entity_poly.entity_id
_entity_poly.type
_entity_poly.pdbx_seq_one_letter_code
_entity_poly.pdbx_strand_id
1 'polypeptide(L)'
;MERLPLDRSVLDSALERMDIADIAQATIRQSGDIARILENETETEFLHLEMGVPGLPPEQVGVEAECKALRQGVASQYPSMSGIPELKEQASRFIRAFLDIGVAPQGCIPTVGSMQGTFTLFLLCSQLDPKKNKILFIDPGFPVQRNQVHILNIPHASFDIYEYRAEKLGPKLESYLAQGDVAAIVYSNPNNPAWICLTEEE
;
A
#
# COMPACT_ATOMS: atom_id res chain seq x y z
N MET A 1 -11.17 29.75 -24.60
CA MET A 1 -11.38 28.87 -23.43
C MET A 1 -12.32 27.77 -23.91
N GLU A 2 -11.83 26.56 -24.06
CA GLU A 2 -12.70 25.42 -24.33
C GLU A 2 -13.68 25.28 -23.17
N ARG A 3 -14.93 25.07 -23.50
CA ARG A 3 -16.01 24.93 -22.52
C ARG A 3 -15.80 23.56 -21.88
N LEU A 4 -15.60 23.53 -20.55
CA LEU A 4 -15.59 22.27 -19.82
C LEU A 4 -16.88 21.49 -20.14
N PRO A 5 -16.82 20.18 -20.35
CA PRO A 5 -18.00 19.37 -20.69
C PRO A 5 -19.06 19.33 -19.56
N LEU A 6 -18.71 19.86 -18.37
CA LEU A 6 -19.56 19.90 -17.19
C LEU A 6 -19.91 21.33 -16.80
N ASP A 7 -21.14 21.52 -16.33
CA ASP A 7 -21.53 22.76 -15.67
C ASP A 7 -20.85 22.84 -14.29
N ARG A 8 -20.14 23.94 -14.06
CA ARG A 8 -19.40 24.15 -12.83
C ARG A 8 -20.31 24.17 -11.60
N SER A 9 -21.54 24.61 -11.74
CA SER A 9 -22.50 24.64 -10.64
C SER A 9 -22.84 23.25 -10.09
N VAL A 10 -22.82 22.23 -10.93
CA VAL A 10 -23.05 20.84 -10.52
C VAL A 10 -21.84 20.31 -9.71
N LEU A 11 -20.61 20.65 -10.15
CA LEU A 11 -19.41 20.33 -9.40
C LEU A 11 -19.38 21.02 -8.05
N ASP A 12 -19.66 22.33 -8.02
CA ASP A 12 -19.66 23.12 -6.79
C ASP A 12 -20.69 22.55 -5.79
N SER A 13 -21.89 22.18 -6.25
CA SER A 13 -22.91 21.52 -5.43
C SER A 13 -22.46 20.15 -4.89
N ALA A 14 -21.74 19.34 -5.69
CA ALA A 14 -21.22 18.05 -5.25
C ALA A 14 -20.15 18.24 -4.17
N LEU A 15 -19.24 19.20 -4.35
CA LEU A 15 -18.20 19.53 -3.37
C LEU A 15 -18.80 20.02 -2.05
N GLU A 16 -19.80 20.88 -2.09
CA GLU A 16 -20.50 21.38 -0.90
C GLU A 16 -21.17 20.25 -0.11
N ARG A 17 -21.87 19.33 -0.80
CA ARG A 17 -22.51 18.15 -0.16
C ARG A 17 -21.50 17.21 0.51
N MET A 18 -20.28 17.16 0.02
CA MET A 18 -19.21 16.31 0.55
C MET A 18 -18.31 17.05 1.56
N ASP A 19 -18.60 18.32 1.86
CA ASP A 19 -17.77 19.18 2.72
C ASP A 19 -16.31 19.26 2.26
N ILE A 20 -16.12 19.41 0.95
CA ILE A 20 -14.80 19.51 0.31
C ILE A 20 -14.63 20.93 -0.20
N ALA A 21 -13.73 21.69 0.41
CA ALA A 21 -13.48 23.09 0.06
C ALA A 21 -12.73 23.24 -1.28
N ASP A 22 -11.87 22.29 -1.62
CA ASP A 22 -11.06 22.29 -2.84
C ASP A 22 -10.86 20.84 -3.35
N ILE A 23 -11.26 20.60 -4.59
CA ILE A 23 -11.12 19.29 -5.23
C ILE A 23 -9.66 18.82 -5.29
N ALA A 24 -8.70 19.73 -5.35
CA ALA A 24 -7.28 19.38 -5.35
C ALA A 24 -6.81 18.74 -4.02
N GLN A 25 -7.60 18.88 -2.96
CA GLN A 25 -7.34 18.28 -1.65
C GLN A 25 -8.20 17.03 -1.39
N ALA A 26 -9.07 16.67 -2.34
CA ALA A 26 -9.89 15.48 -2.22
C ALA A 26 -9.02 14.21 -2.18
N THR A 27 -9.38 13.29 -1.32
CA THR A 27 -8.78 11.95 -1.33
C THR A 27 -9.19 11.19 -2.59
N ILE A 28 -8.42 10.14 -2.96
CA ILE A 28 -8.73 9.26 -4.10
C ILE A 28 -10.19 8.77 -4.04
N ARG A 29 -10.67 8.37 -2.86
CA ARG A 29 -12.04 7.89 -2.66
C ARG A 29 -13.06 9.01 -2.88
N GLN A 30 -12.82 10.19 -2.31
CA GLN A 30 -13.68 11.35 -2.51
C GLN A 30 -13.74 11.78 -3.98
N SER A 31 -12.62 11.71 -4.71
CA SER A 31 -12.59 11.99 -6.15
C SER A 31 -13.49 11.02 -6.93
N GLY A 32 -13.46 9.74 -6.63
CA GLY A 32 -14.36 8.75 -7.22
C GLY A 32 -15.83 8.95 -6.84
N ASP A 33 -16.11 9.37 -5.61
CA ASP A 33 -17.48 9.68 -5.16
C ASP A 33 -18.03 10.93 -5.86
N ILE A 34 -17.21 11.98 -6.03
CA ILE A 34 -17.55 13.17 -6.81
C ILE A 34 -17.87 12.78 -8.27
N ALA A 35 -17.00 12.00 -8.92
CA ALA A 35 -17.22 11.56 -10.29
C ALA A 35 -18.57 10.85 -10.43
N ARG A 36 -18.91 9.93 -9.53
CA ARG A 36 -20.21 9.22 -9.54
C ARG A 36 -21.40 10.14 -9.32
N ILE A 37 -21.27 11.17 -8.47
CA ILE A 37 -22.32 12.18 -8.30
C ILE A 37 -22.54 12.93 -9.62
N LEU A 38 -21.45 13.35 -10.26
CA LEU A 38 -21.51 14.08 -11.54
C LEU A 38 -22.09 13.21 -12.65
N GLU A 39 -21.73 11.94 -12.76
CA GLU A 39 -22.31 10.99 -13.71
C GLU A 39 -23.83 10.89 -13.56
N ASN A 40 -24.30 10.76 -12.32
CA ASN A 40 -25.73 10.63 -12.05
C ASN A 40 -26.53 11.92 -12.33
N GLU A 41 -25.91 13.08 -12.19
CA GLU A 41 -26.60 14.38 -12.34
C GLU A 41 -26.49 14.98 -13.73
N THR A 42 -25.49 14.58 -14.53
CA THR A 42 -25.23 15.17 -15.85
C THR A 42 -25.37 14.20 -17.01
N GLU A 43 -25.61 12.91 -16.73
CA GLU A 43 -25.59 11.83 -17.73
C GLU A 43 -24.26 11.76 -18.51
N THR A 44 -23.19 12.31 -17.93
CA THR A 44 -21.84 12.31 -18.52
C THR A 44 -21.06 11.13 -17.97
N GLU A 45 -20.55 10.27 -18.80
CA GLU A 45 -19.72 9.13 -18.44
C GLU A 45 -18.26 9.58 -18.19
N PHE A 46 -17.68 9.16 -17.06
CA PHE A 46 -16.28 9.42 -16.71
C PHE A 46 -15.41 8.20 -16.92
N LEU A 47 -14.19 8.43 -17.34
CA LEU A 47 -13.14 7.41 -17.25
C LEU A 47 -12.52 7.46 -15.84
N HIS A 48 -12.82 6.44 -15.05
CA HIS A 48 -12.34 6.33 -13.66
C HIS A 48 -10.86 5.93 -13.62
N LEU A 49 -9.97 6.91 -13.46
CA LEU A 49 -8.53 6.73 -13.36
C LEU A 49 -7.96 7.05 -11.96
N GLU A 50 -8.83 7.43 -11.03
CA GLU A 50 -8.45 7.84 -9.67
C GLU A 50 -7.96 6.67 -8.82
N MET A 51 -8.36 5.44 -9.14
CA MET A 51 -7.93 4.25 -8.41
C MET A 51 -7.40 3.18 -9.37
N GLY A 52 -6.15 2.78 -9.16
CA GLY A 52 -5.57 1.63 -9.88
C GLY A 52 -6.15 0.32 -9.35
N VAL A 53 -6.83 -0.42 -10.22
CA VAL A 53 -7.32 -1.77 -9.94
C VAL A 53 -6.71 -2.77 -10.92
N PRO A 54 -6.42 -4.02 -10.51
CA PRO A 54 -5.81 -5.02 -11.41
C PRO A 54 -6.61 -5.28 -12.68
N GLY A 55 -7.96 -5.27 -12.60
CA GLY A 55 -8.86 -5.40 -13.75
C GLY A 55 -8.91 -6.78 -14.41
N LEU A 56 -7.97 -7.68 -14.13
CA LEU A 56 -7.98 -9.03 -14.63
C LEU A 56 -8.80 -9.96 -13.72
N PRO A 57 -9.60 -10.87 -14.29
CA PRO A 57 -10.29 -11.86 -13.49
C PRO A 57 -9.26 -12.81 -12.82
N PRO A 58 -9.59 -13.38 -11.64
CA PRO A 58 -8.76 -14.38 -11.02
C PRO A 58 -8.69 -15.64 -11.88
N GLU A 59 -7.57 -16.37 -11.79
CA GLU A 59 -7.42 -17.65 -12.46
C GLU A 59 -8.46 -18.66 -11.98
N GLN A 60 -9.15 -19.31 -12.92
CA GLN A 60 -10.25 -20.23 -12.64
C GLN A 60 -9.85 -21.36 -11.70
N VAL A 61 -8.64 -21.89 -11.83
CA VAL A 61 -8.12 -22.95 -10.96
C VAL A 61 -8.07 -22.51 -9.49
N GLY A 62 -7.77 -21.24 -9.23
CA GLY A 62 -7.79 -20.66 -7.88
C GLY A 62 -9.19 -20.55 -7.32
N VAL A 63 -10.12 -20.04 -8.13
CA VAL A 63 -11.55 -19.92 -7.76
C VAL A 63 -12.14 -21.29 -7.41
N GLU A 64 -11.89 -22.30 -8.23
CA GLU A 64 -12.39 -23.67 -7.99
C GLU A 64 -11.80 -24.29 -6.72
N ALA A 65 -10.49 -24.05 -6.48
CA ALA A 65 -9.82 -24.55 -5.26
C ALA A 65 -10.42 -23.91 -3.99
N GLU A 66 -10.68 -22.60 -4.01
CA GLU A 66 -11.31 -21.88 -2.92
C GLU A 66 -12.74 -22.38 -2.65
N CYS A 67 -13.56 -22.50 -3.70
CA CYS A 67 -14.91 -23.05 -3.60
C CYS A 67 -14.90 -24.48 -3.03
N LYS A 68 -13.95 -25.33 -3.44
CA LYS A 68 -13.77 -26.67 -2.91
C LYS A 68 -13.43 -26.67 -1.42
N ALA A 69 -12.48 -25.84 -1.00
CA ALA A 69 -12.07 -25.71 0.39
C ALA A 69 -13.23 -25.25 1.29
N LEU A 70 -14.01 -24.27 0.83
CA LEU A 70 -15.21 -23.81 1.56
C LEU A 70 -16.25 -24.93 1.73
N ARG A 71 -16.53 -25.71 0.68
CA ARG A 71 -17.44 -26.85 0.75
C ARG A 71 -16.94 -27.96 1.69
N GLN A 72 -15.62 -28.07 1.87
CA GLN A 72 -15.00 -28.99 2.81
C GLN A 72 -14.99 -28.49 4.27
N GLY A 73 -15.56 -27.30 4.51
CA GLY A 73 -15.74 -26.76 5.86
C GLY A 73 -14.52 -26.03 6.42
N VAL A 74 -13.57 -25.59 5.57
CA VAL A 74 -12.37 -24.86 6.05
C VAL A 74 -12.73 -23.65 6.90
N ALA A 75 -13.87 -22.98 6.62
CA ALA A 75 -14.32 -21.80 7.36
C ALA A 75 -14.89 -22.11 8.75
N SER A 76 -15.09 -23.40 9.11
CA SER A 76 -15.60 -23.81 10.41
C SER A 76 -14.51 -24.09 11.45
N GLN A 77 -13.25 -23.89 11.11
CA GLN A 77 -12.11 -24.18 11.97
C GLN A 77 -11.18 -22.96 12.11
N TYR A 78 -10.59 -22.83 13.27
CA TYR A 78 -9.50 -21.86 13.45
C TYR A 78 -8.20 -22.40 12.85
N PRO A 79 -7.53 -21.65 11.98
CA PRO A 79 -6.19 -22.02 11.52
C PRO A 79 -5.16 -21.85 12.64
N SER A 80 -3.96 -22.41 12.45
CA SER A 80 -2.81 -22.07 13.29
C SER A 80 -2.56 -20.55 13.26
N MET A 81 -2.17 -19.95 14.37
CA MET A 81 -1.86 -18.52 14.47
C MET A 81 -0.75 -18.09 13.51
N SER A 82 0.18 -18.95 13.18
CA SER A 82 1.27 -18.69 12.23
C SER A 82 0.93 -19.05 10.78
N GLY A 83 -0.30 -19.43 10.49
CA GLY A 83 -0.76 -19.92 9.19
C GLY A 83 -0.69 -21.44 9.04
N ILE A 84 -1.38 -21.97 8.04
CA ILE A 84 -1.37 -23.40 7.74
C ILE A 84 -0.08 -23.78 7.01
N PRO A 85 0.49 -25.00 7.27
CA PRO A 85 1.76 -25.41 6.69
C PRO A 85 1.79 -25.36 5.15
N GLU A 86 0.73 -25.83 4.51
CA GLU A 86 0.59 -25.88 3.05
C GLU A 86 0.69 -24.48 2.42
N LEU A 87 0.05 -23.46 3.02
CA LEU A 87 0.14 -22.07 2.55
C LEU A 87 1.56 -21.53 2.69
N LYS A 88 2.21 -21.82 3.82
CA LYS A 88 3.58 -21.36 4.09
C LYS A 88 4.60 -22.00 3.13
N GLU A 89 4.43 -23.27 2.82
CA GLU A 89 5.25 -23.97 1.81
C GLU A 89 5.06 -23.36 0.41
N GLN A 90 3.82 -23.09 0.01
CA GLN A 90 3.56 -22.47 -1.28
C GLN A 90 4.03 -21.02 -1.33
N ALA A 91 3.93 -20.26 -0.24
CA ALA A 91 4.50 -18.92 -0.13
C ALA A 91 6.03 -18.93 -0.29
N SER A 92 6.72 -19.83 0.40
CA SER A 92 8.17 -20.06 0.27
C SER A 92 8.56 -20.41 -1.17
N ARG A 93 7.82 -21.33 -1.81
CA ARG A 93 8.02 -21.69 -3.20
C ARG A 93 7.81 -20.51 -4.17
N PHE A 94 6.76 -19.73 -3.96
CA PHE A 94 6.46 -18.58 -4.79
C PHE A 94 7.56 -17.51 -4.68
N ILE A 95 7.99 -17.18 -3.46
CA ILE A 95 9.05 -16.19 -3.21
C ILE A 95 10.35 -16.65 -3.90
N ARG A 96 10.68 -17.94 -3.80
CA ARG A 96 11.84 -18.50 -4.48
C ARG A 96 11.73 -18.39 -5.99
N ALA A 97 10.58 -18.76 -6.56
CA ALA A 97 10.38 -18.79 -8.01
C ALA A 97 10.28 -17.40 -8.63
N PHE A 98 9.72 -16.43 -7.92
CA PHE A 98 9.39 -15.12 -8.46
C PHE A 98 10.41 -14.03 -8.12
N LEU A 99 11.03 -14.12 -6.92
CA LEU A 99 11.98 -13.12 -6.41
C LEU A 99 13.40 -13.68 -6.28
N ASP A 100 13.61 -14.98 -6.53
CA ASP A 100 14.86 -15.71 -6.28
C ASP A 100 15.41 -15.57 -4.84
N ILE A 101 14.50 -15.40 -3.87
CA ILE A 101 14.84 -15.28 -2.46
C ILE A 101 14.54 -16.61 -1.75
N GLY A 102 15.54 -17.15 -1.05
CA GLY A 102 15.38 -18.36 -0.23
C GLY A 102 14.81 -18.02 1.15
N VAL A 103 13.53 -18.26 1.36
CA VAL A 103 12.85 -18.12 2.67
C VAL A 103 12.32 -19.48 3.09
N ALA A 104 12.64 -19.92 4.32
CA ALA A 104 12.06 -21.15 4.86
C ALA A 104 10.55 -20.99 5.10
N PRO A 105 9.72 -22.04 4.94
CA PRO A 105 8.28 -21.95 5.20
C PRO A 105 7.93 -21.39 6.59
N GLN A 106 8.74 -21.69 7.59
CA GLN A 106 8.57 -21.18 8.97
C GLN A 106 8.69 -19.66 9.04
N GLY A 107 9.48 -19.04 8.16
CA GLY A 107 9.63 -17.59 8.04
C GLY A 107 8.48 -16.89 7.31
N CYS A 108 7.56 -17.64 6.68
CA CYS A 108 6.38 -17.09 6.01
C CYS A 108 5.23 -16.97 7.02
N ILE A 109 4.71 -15.78 7.22
CA ILE A 109 3.57 -15.54 8.11
C ILE A 109 2.46 -14.89 7.27
N PRO A 110 1.35 -15.59 7.01
CA PRO A 110 0.21 -15.02 6.31
C PRO A 110 -0.45 -13.89 7.10
N THR A 111 -0.81 -12.82 6.41
CA THR A 111 -1.52 -11.67 6.97
C THR A 111 -2.76 -11.33 6.13
N VAL A 112 -3.72 -10.62 6.72
CA VAL A 112 -4.88 -10.09 5.99
C VAL A 112 -4.43 -8.88 5.16
N GLY A 113 -3.80 -9.18 4.03
CA GLY A 113 -3.16 -8.18 3.17
C GLY A 113 -1.89 -7.57 3.75
N SER A 114 -1.16 -6.84 2.91
CA SER A 114 0.08 -6.13 3.30
C SER A 114 -0.14 -5.05 4.36
N MET A 115 -1.36 -4.52 4.46
CA MET A 115 -1.68 -3.49 5.44
C MET A 115 -1.63 -4.01 6.88
N GLN A 116 -2.10 -5.23 7.15
CA GLN A 116 -1.92 -5.87 8.46
C GLN A 116 -0.44 -6.16 8.70
N GLY A 117 0.27 -6.64 7.69
CA GLY A 117 1.70 -6.90 7.77
C GLY A 117 2.50 -5.66 8.18
N THR A 118 2.32 -4.55 7.48
CA THR A 118 3.02 -3.29 7.77
C THR A 118 2.64 -2.72 9.13
N PHE A 119 1.35 -2.74 9.51
CA PHE A 119 0.89 -2.30 10.83
C PHE A 119 1.59 -3.06 11.96
N THR A 120 1.61 -4.40 11.84
CA THR A 120 2.26 -5.26 12.84
C THR A 120 3.77 -5.04 12.88
N LEU A 121 4.42 -4.91 11.72
CA LEU A 121 5.86 -4.70 11.65
C LEU A 121 6.27 -3.33 12.21
N PHE A 122 5.52 -2.27 11.94
CA PHE A 122 5.80 -0.95 12.51
C PHE A 122 5.71 -0.98 14.04
N LEU A 123 4.65 -1.58 14.58
CA LEU A 123 4.50 -1.74 16.02
C LEU A 123 5.65 -2.56 16.61
N LEU A 124 5.98 -3.69 16.01
CA LEU A 124 7.07 -4.54 16.48
C LEU A 124 8.42 -3.82 16.42
N CYS A 125 8.80 -3.28 15.26
CA CYS A 125 10.09 -2.62 15.07
C CYS A 125 10.27 -1.43 16.02
N SER A 126 9.21 -0.66 16.29
CA SER A 126 9.28 0.48 17.22
C SER A 126 9.48 0.09 18.69
N GLN A 127 9.29 -1.20 19.04
CA GLN A 127 9.37 -1.70 20.42
C GLN A 127 10.55 -2.64 20.67
N LEU A 128 11.22 -3.14 19.63
CA LEU A 128 12.34 -4.09 19.78
C LEU A 128 13.55 -3.49 20.49
N ASP A 129 13.85 -2.23 20.20
CA ASP A 129 14.95 -1.49 20.83
C ASP A 129 14.44 -0.11 21.26
N PRO A 130 14.43 0.21 22.55
CA PRO A 130 13.96 1.52 23.02
C PRO A 130 14.71 2.73 22.43
N LYS A 131 15.93 2.52 21.94
CA LYS A 131 16.75 3.56 21.30
C LYS A 131 16.43 3.72 19.82
N LYS A 132 15.82 2.69 19.19
CA LYS A 132 15.51 2.64 17.76
C LYS A 132 14.01 2.46 17.59
N ASN A 133 13.30 3.55 17.55
CA ASN A 133 11.84 3.52 17.44
C ASN A 133 11.29 4.31 16.26
N LYS A 134 12.16 4.90 15.43
CA LYS A 134 11.78 5.73 14.28
C LYS A 134 11.65 4.90 13.02
N ILE A 135 10.58 5.10 12.25
CA ILE A 135 10.40 4.53 10.92
C ILE A 135 10.82 5.58 9.87
N LEU A 136 11.74 5.20 8.99
CA LEU A 136 12.19 6.03 7.88
C LEU A 136 11.48 5.63 6.58
N PHE A 137 10.79 6.57 5.94
CA PHE A 137 10.14 6.36 4.65
C PHE A 137 10.97 6.94 3.52
N ILE A 138 11.09 6.18 2.44
CA ILE A 138 11.57 6.67 1.15
C ILE A 138 10.35 7.03 0.32
N ASP A 139 10.13 8.32 0.09
CA ASP A 139 8.98 8.85 -0.63
C ASP A 139 9.24 9.00 -2.14
N PRO A 140 8.19 9.07 -2.94
CA PRO A 140 6.79 8.88 -2.59
C PRO A 140 6.47 7.44 -2.20
N GLY A 141 5.48 7.24 -1.35
CA GLY A 141 5.06 5.92 -0.88
C GLY A 141 3.56 5.81 -0.70
N PHE A 142 3.10 4.60 -0.37
CA PHE A 142 1.68 4.35 -0.17
C PHE A 142 1.16 5.07 1.09
N PRO A 143 0.17 5.98 0.98
CA PRO A 143 -0.21 6.90 2.07
C PRO A 143 -0.69 6.20 3.35
N VAL A 144 -1.27 4.99 3.22
CA VAL A 144 -1.83 4.25 4.35
C VAL A 144 -0.74 3.90 5.37
N GLN A 145 0.48 3.62 4.92
CA GLN A 145 1.59 3.30 5.83
C GLN A 145 1.96 4.46 6.74
N ARG A 146 1.90 5.70 6.23
CA ARG A 146 2.09 6.91 7.06
C ARG A 146 0.96 7.09 8.07
N ASN A 147 -0.28 6.83 7.66
CA ASN A 147 -1.40 6.89 8.58
C ASN A 147 -1.27 5.83 9.70
N GLN A 148 -0.72 4.65 9.40
CA GLN A 148 -0.47 3.62 10.41
C GLN A 148 0.52 4.09 11.49
N VAL A 149 1.67 4.65 11.11
CA VAL A 149 2.63 5.15 12.10
C VAL A 149 2.10 6.35 12.87
N HIS A 150 1.29 7.19 12.23
CA HIS A 150 0.62 8.31 12.90
C HIS A 150 -0.38 7.83 13.96
N ILE A 151 -1.25 6.88 13.62
CA ILE A 151 -2.23 6.28 14.54
C ILE A 151 -1.52 5.58 15.71
N LEU A 152 -0.41 4.90 15.43
CA LEU A 152 0.39 4.22 16.44
C LEU A 152 1.27 5.18 17.27
N ASN A 153 1.28 6.48 16.94
CA ASN A 153 2.15 7.48 17.55
C ASN A 153 3.63 7.11 17.49
N ILE A 154 4.07 6.51 16.38
CA ILE A 154 5.44 6.10 16.14
C ILE A 154 6.20 7.26 15.48
N PRO A 155 7.39 7.66 16.02
CA PRO A 155 8.24 8.64 15.38
C PRO A 155 8.60 8.21 13.96
N HIS A 156 8.56 9.13 13.02
CA HIS A 156 8.92 8.83 11.64
C HIS A 156 9.64 10.01 10.98
N ALA A 157 10.35 9.71 9.93
CA ALA A 157 11.00 10.68 9.05
C ALA A 157 10.85 10.22 7.61
N SER A 158 11.13 11.10 6.66
CA SER A 158 11.13 10.74 5.25
C SER A 158 12.04 11.63 4.41
N PHE A 159 12.34 11.16 3.21
CA PHE A 159 12.94 11.97 2.15
C PHE A 159 12.41 11.52 0.80
N ASP A 160 12.43 12.43 -0.18
CA ASP A 160 12.00 12.15 -1.54
C ASP A 160 13.12 11.49 -2.33
N ILE A 161 12.87 10.30 -2.89
CA ILE A 161 13.85 9.54 -3.67
C ILE A 161 14.28 10.28 -4.95
N TYR A 162 13.43 11.12 -5.52
CA TYR A 162 13.78 11.89 -6.72
C TYR A 162 14.93 12.87 -6.51
N GLU A 163 15.11 13.35 -5.28
CA GLU A 163 16.20 14.24 -4.92
C GLU A 163 17.52 13.50 -4.66
N TYR A 164 17.43 12.19 -4.36
CA TYR A 164 18.54 11.38 -3.84
C TYR A 164 18.69 10.05 -4.60
N ARG A 165 18.74 10.11 -5.96
CA ARG A 165 19.01 8.94 -6.80
C ARG A 165 20.51 8.63 -6.92
N ALA A 166 20.83 7.39 -7.33
CA ALA A 166 22.18 6.89 -7.58
C ALA A 166 23.14 7.15 -6.40
N GLU A 167 24.27 7.74 -6.64
CA GLU A 167 25.32 8.02 -5.64
C GLU A 167 24.87 8.87 -4.45
N LYS A 168 23.73 9.56 -4.55
CA LYS A 168 23.18 10.38 -3.45
C LYS A 168 22.38 9.58 -2.43
N LEU A 169 21.88 8.39 -2.81
CA LEU A 169 21.00 7.60 -1.94
C LEU A 169 21.72 7.07 -0.69
N GLY A 170 22.90 6.48 -0.88
CA GLY A 170 23.70 5.95 0.22
C GLY A 170 24.01 7.01 1.29
N PRO A 171 24.65 8.15 0.95
CA PRO A 171 24.91 9.23 1.92
C PRO A 171 23.65 9.78 2.58
N LYS A 172 22.51 9.83 1.87
CA LYS A 172 21.25 10.27 2.46
C LYS A 172 20.72 9.29 3.50
N LEU A 173 20.75 8.00 3.21
CA LEU A 173 20.39 6.95 4.17
C LEU A 173 21.31 6.98 5.40
N GLU A 174 22.63 7.07 5.19
CA GLU A 174 23.61 7.17 6.25
C GLU A 174 23.36 8.36 7.17
N SER A 175 22.93 9.51 6.65
CA SER A 175 22.63 10.69 7.44
C SER A 175 21.49 10.48 8.44
N TYR A 176 20.55 9.57 8.17
CA TYR A 176 19.52 9.16 9.11
C TYR A 176 20.00 8.04 10.04
N LEU A 177 20.68 7.03 9.50
CA LEU A 177 21.14 5.89 10.27
C LEU A 177 22.19 6.26 11.33
N ALA A 178 23.03 7.26 11.04
CA ALA A 178 24.01 7.80 11.97
C ALA A 178 23.40 8.43 13.24
N GLN A 179 22.10 8.79 13.20
CA GLN A 179 21.39 9.28 14.39
C GLN A 179 21.12 8.16 15.42
N GLY A 180 21.18 6.90 14.98
CA GLY A 180 21.07 5.71 15.84
C GLY A 180 19.65 5.40 16.33
N ASP A 181 18.63 6.07 15.85
CA ASP A 181 17.24 5.95 16.30
C ASP A 181 16.29 5.30 15.26
N VAL A 182 16.78 4.97 14.07
CA VAL A 182 15.99 4.32 13.00
C VAL A 182 15.82 2.84 13.31
N ALA A 183 14.56 2.41 13.43
CA ALA A 183 14.17 1.01 13.66
C ALA A 183 13.95 0.25 12.34
N ALA A 184 13.38 0.91 11.33
CA ALA A 184 13.11 0.30 10.04
C ALA A 184 13.10 1.34 8.92
N ILE A 185 13.40 0.89 7.70
CA ILE A 185 13.28 1.65 6.47
C ILE A 185 12.14 1.04 5.66
N VAL A 186 11.28 1.91 5.10
CA VAL A 186 10.13 1.51 4.28
C VAL A 186 10.26 2.11 2.90
N TYR A 187 10.20 1.26 1.90
CA TYR A 187 10.17 1.67 0.50
C TYR A 187 9.32 0.70 -0.31
N SER A 188 8.90 1.12 -1.50
CA SER A 188 8.16 0.30 -2.46
C SER A 188 8.98 0.15 -3.74
N ASN A 189 9.17 -1.07 -4.21
CA ASN A 189 9.92 -1.35 -5.43
C ASN A 189 9.28 -2.51 -6.23
N PRO A 190 8.73 -2.29 -7.42
CA PRO A 190 8.48 -0.99 -8.06
C PRO A 190 7.68 -0.04 -7.18
N ASN A 191 7.93 1.25 -7.31
CA ASN A 191 7.33 2.25 -6.43
C ASN A 191 5.83 2.47 -6.74
N ASN A 192 5.02 2.54 -5.69
CA ASN A 192 3.64 3.01 -5.75
C ASN A 192 3.55 4.33 -4.95
N PRO A 193 3.14 5.46 -5.56
CA PRO A 193 2.48 5.60 -6.87
C PRO A 193 3.40 5.96 -8.05
N ALA A 194 4.69 6.17 -7.83
CA ALA A 194 5.57 6.75 -8.84
C ALA A 194 6.09 5.77 -9.90
N TRP A 195 5.82 4.45 -9.76
CA TRP A 195 6.21 3.34 -10.66
C TRP A 195 7.68 3.28 -11.08
N ILE A 196 8.54 3.99 -10.37
CA ILE A 196 9.99 3.91 -10.55
C ILE A 196 10.56 2.68 -9.85
N CYS A 197 11.61 2.12 -10.41
CA CYS A 197 12.40 1.08 -9.77
C CYS A 197 13.72 1.65 -9.28
N LEU A 198 14.21 1.11 -8.17
CA LEU A 198 15.61 1.25 -7.81
C LEU A 198 16.46 0.45 -8.81
N THR A 199 17.64 0.91 -9.12
CA THR A 199 18.62 0.18 -9.92
C THR A 199 19.32 -0.87 -9.06
N GLU A 200 20.09 -1.76 -9.68
CA GLU A 200 20.89 -2.76 -8.96
C GLU A 200 21.94 -2.12 -8.04
N GLU A 201 22.43 -0.93 -8.42
CA GLU A 201 23.43 -0.19 -7.66
C GLU A 201 22.83 0.59 -6.46
N GLU A 202 21.56 0.97 -6.56
CA GLU A 202 20.80 1.63 -5.49
C GLU A 202 20.29 0.64 -4.42
#